data_fde6f0680aa0e33d95b7c7c9afeebee2
#
_entry.id   fde6f0680aa0e33d95b7c7c9afeebee2
#
_cell.length_a   1.000
_cell.length_b   1.000
_cell.length_c   1.000
_cell.angle_alpha   90.00
_cell.angle_beta   90.00
_cell.angle_gamma   90.00
#
_symmetry.space_group_name_H-M   'P 1'
#
loop_
_entity.id
_entity.type
_entity.pdbx_description
1 polymer ?
#
loop_
_entity_poly.entity_id
_entity_poly.type
_entity_poly.pdbx_seq_one_letter_code
_entity_poly.pdbx_strand_id
1 'polypeptide(L)'
;MYTRKDAHEPASRSTTPKRTAQTGSTGARSRSVAPAPQPELTEEERARRAAAARKRAAARRKAKERQKQRRIFLVAAGMFLSAVVVLVWALVLMIKRNTRPQQQVLADPTAASVPAATDYTLPEQTSYTPPQPVNTGSEPVPPASGSIPRGVTVNEVQVGNLSMEEARAALSQGLEKDLNSVAITLKNKYFNATLTRSDIGAYFDVDEALAMAASVNADTPIRVQMRYDPDTLMTTLAALNDKVPDHATNATMSIDYESYSVGKTTYQKPKFVYTEGTNGMQLDVNAVKSQIENALSAGTYQLSFSPSVTVSEPAVTVETLKKATTKLSSFSTIYYFTGSSSTAQDVLENRQGRDINISKGVGMMNVITLKPGESFSFNKKTGDRSEKKGWAMANAIYNSGYQKEPGGGICQVSTTMYNALLLAGVEITYHRPHTIPSDYVDLGFDATVDSGHIDFKFKNNKKNTIYLFVYITKNKDSARKKEIHVDVYGMEEPGITYKTRYEIISEDKANNPEIKYDKKQYPDYQVKTRNAHDGYVVTTYVDRYTDKKNPQTVYTYTATYDKIEEQWIYGSKPTPTPGPTKTPKPTKTPKTTPTAESFDPVG
;
A
#
# COMPACT_ATOMS: atom_id res chain seq x y z
N MET A 1 9.29 36.10 12.70
CA MET A 1 8.48 37.35 12.71
C MET A 1 8.89 38.17 11.52
N TYR A 2 8.25 37.99 10.39
CA TYR A 2 8.16 39.02 9.35
C TYR A 2 6.94 38.66 8.50
N THR A 3 5.91 39.43 8.69
CA THR A 3 4.66 39.47 7.99
C THR A 3 4.85 40.08 6.61
N ARG A 4 4.25 39.49 5.59
CA ARG A 4 4.02 40.16 4.31
C ARG A 4 2.53 40.26 4.07
N LYS A 5 2.11 41.51 3.95
CA LYS A 5 0.75 41.99 3.72
C LYS A 5 0.28 41.71 2.29
N ASP A 6 -1.00 41.55 2.22
CA ASP A 6 -1.87 41.50 1.07
C ASP A 6 -1.75 42.69 0.12
N ALA A 7 -1.98 42.45 -1.16
CA ALA A 7 -2.45 43.46 -2.08
C ALA A 7 -3.29 42.81 -3.21
N HIS A 8 -4.62 42.96 -3.07
CA HIS A 8 -5.65 43.36 -4.04
C HIS A 8 -5.59 42.86 -5.49
N GLU A 9 -6.59 42.06 -5.81
CA GLU A 9 -7.29 42.05 -7.10
C GLU A 9 -7.89 43.45 -7.43
N PRO A 10 -8.10 43.73 -8.73
CA PRO A 10 -9.49 43.82 -9.15
C PRO A 10 -9.79 43.14 -10.50
N ALA A 11 -11.01 42.62 -10.54
CA ALA A 11 -11.73 42.15 -11.70
C ALA A 11 -11.98 43.24 -12.74
N SER A 12 -11.90 42.88 -14.05
CA SER A 12 -12.70 43.59 -15.07
C SER A 12 -13.11 42.61 -16.19
N ARG A 13 -14.40 42.59 -16.40
CA ARG A 13 -15.13 42.09 -17.57
C ARG A 13 -14.69 42.80 -18.83
N SER A 14 -14.73 42.13 -19.97
CA SER A 14 -15.33 42.66 -21.21
C SER A 14 -15.13 41.65 -22.36
N THR A 15 -16.17 41.06 -22.83
CA THR A 15 -16.89 41.26 -24.10
C THR A 15 -16.11 40.99 -25.38
N THR A 16 -16.53 39.94 -26.07
CA THR A 16 -16.31 39.61 -27.48
C THR A 16 -16.84 40.70 -28.43
N PRO A 17 -16.25 40.91 -29.57
CA PRO A 17 -17.04 41.32 -30.74
C PRO A 17 -16.89 40.34 -31.94
N LYS A 18 -17.99 40.24 -32.60
CA LYS A 18 -18.28 39.52 -33.86
C LYS A 18 -17.51 40.11 -35.03
N ARG A 19 -17.15 39.21 -35.92
CA ARG A 19 -16.51 39.45 -37.20
C ARG A 19 -17.54 39.78 -38.26
N THR A 20 -17.35 40.86 -39.01
CA THR A 20 -17.94 41.11 -40.32
C THR A 20 -16.86 41.05 -41.40
N ALA A 21 -17.23 40.44 -42.50
CA ALA A 21 -16.41 40.30 -43.70
C ALA A 21 -16.50 41.56 -44.54
N GLN A 22 -15.36 41.93 -45.18
CA GLN A 22 -15.41 42.64 -46.46
C GLN A 22 -14.18 42.40 -47.32
N THR A 23 -14.45 42.24 -48.57
CA THR A 23 -13.67 41.91 -49.77
C THR A 23 -12.80 43.05 -50.28
N GLY A 24 -11.71 42.73 -51.00
CA GLY A 24 -11.01 43.66 -51.90
C GLY A 24 -9.52 43.34 -52.06
N SER A 25 -9.13 42.58 -53.01
CA SER A 25 -8.46 42.76 -54.29
C SER A 25 -7.06 43.43 -54.30
N THR A 26 -6.16 42.76 -54.96
CA THR A 26 -4.95 43.04 -55.79
C THR A 26 -3.66 42.58 -55.09
N GLY A 27 -2.95 41.55 -55.48
CA GLY A 27 -2.23 41.42 -56.71
C GLY A 27 -0.73 41.54 -56.48
N ALA A 28 -0.02 40.41 -56.12
CA ALA A 28 1.41 40.23 -56.44
C ALA A 28 1.69 38.74 -56.63
N ARG A 29 2.00 38.35 -57.85
CA ARG A 29 2.42 36.98 -58.26
C ARG A 29 3.81 36.71 -57.72
N SER A 30 3.94 35.83 -56.74
CA SER A 30 5.16 35.07 -56.50
C SER A 30 5.07 33.74 -57.23
N ARG A 31 6.03 33.46 -58.10
CA ARG A 31 6.18 32.20 -58.86
C ARG A 31 6.36 31.05 -57.86
N SER A 32 5.37 30.18 -57.75
CA SER A 32 5.53 28.89 -57.10
C SER A 32 6.37 27.98 -57.97
N VAL A 33 7.52 27.56 -57.43
CA VAL A 33 8.31 26.46 -58.00
C VAL A 33 7.48 25.18 -57.80
N ALA A 34 7.16 24.51 -58.90
CA ALA A 34 6.48 23.23 -58.88
C ALA A 34 7.32 22.19 -58.14
N PRO A 35 6.73 21.36 -57.24
CA PRO A 35 7.48 20.29 -56.61
C PRO A 35 7.91 19.26 -57.66
N ALA A 36 9.15 18.77 -57.51
CA ALA A 36 9.72 17.72 -58.36
C ALA A 36 8.81 16.47 -58.36
N PRO A 37 8.67 15.76 -59.50
CA PRO A 37 7.86 14.56 -59.61
C PRO A 37 8.39 13.49 -58.65
N GLN A 38 7.51 12.99 -57.74
CA GLN A 38 7.85 11.88 -56.88
C GLN A 38 8.01 10.61 -57.74
N PRO A 39 8.98 9.74 -57.42
CA PRO A 39 9.18 8.50 -58.19
C PRO A 39 7.89 7.64 -58.09
N GLU A 40 7.44 7.15 -59.25
CA GLU A 40 6.30 6.25 -59.32
C GLU A 40 6.62 4.95 -58.57
N LEU A 41 5.78 4.62 -57.57
CA LEU A 41 5.89 3.39 -56.78
C LEU A 41 5.70 2.19 -57.69
N THR A 42 6.56 1.19 -57.59
CA THR A 42 6.43 -0.09 -58.29
C THR A 42 5.12 -0.78 -57.91
N GLU A 43 4.61 -1.63 -58.82
CA GLU A 43 3.37 -2.37 -58.57
C GLU A 43 3.44 -3.22 -57.31
N GLU A 44 4.60 -3.78 -56.97
CA GLU A 44 4.87 -4.54 -55.76
C GLU A 44 4.80 -3.66 -54.49
N GLU A 45 5.33 -2.44 -54.54
CA GLU A 45 5.23 -1.51 -53.40
C GLU A 45 3.78 -1.01 -53.18
N ARG A 46 3.01 -0.81 -54.25
CA ARG A 46 1.58 -0.50 -54.17
C ARG A 46 0.81 -1.66 -53.54
N ALA A 47 1.09 -2.91 -53.93
CA ALA A 47 0.50 -4.10 -53.34
C ALA A 47 0.85 -4.28 -51.87
N ARG A 48 2.11 -4.08 -51.47
CA ARG A 48 2.56 -4.15 -50.06
C ARG A 48 1.90 -3.06 -49.20
N ARG A 49 1.77 -1.82 -49.69
CA ARG A 49 1.05 -0.75 -48.98
C ARG A 49 -0.44 -1.04 -48.85
N ALA A 50 -1.09 -1.59 -49.87
CA ALA A 50 -2.51 -2.00 -49.80
C ALA A 50 -2.74 -3.13 -48.81
N ALA A 51 -1.87 -4.14 -48.77
CA ALA A 51 -1.92 -5.23 -47.81
C ALA A 51 -1.72 -4.73 -46.35
N ALA A 52 -0.76 -3.83 -46.13
CA ALA A 52 -0.54 -3.20 -44.84
C ALA A 52 -1.74 -2.35 -44.38
N ALA A 53 -2.37 -1.61 -45.29
CA ALA A 53 -3.58 -0.83 -45.03
C ALA A 53 -4.77 -1.73 -44.63
N ARG A 54 -4.98 -2.85 -45.36
CA ARG A 54 -6.01 -3.86 -45.03
C ARG A 54 -5.77 -4.46 -43.65
N LYS A 55 -4.52 -4.81 -43.29
CA LYS A 55 -4.16 -5.36 -41.98
C LYS A 55 -4.40 -4.34 -40.84
N ARG A 56 -4.09 -3.06 -41.06
CA ARG A 56 -4.38 -1.96 -40.12
C ARG A 56 -5.88 -1.71 -39.95
N ALA A 57 -6.66 -1.78 -41.04
CA ALA A 57 -8.12 -1.63 -40.98
C ALA A 57 -8.78 -2.80 -40.21
N ALA A 58 -8.33 -4.03 -40.42
CA ALA A 58 -8.81 -5.21 -39.69
C ALA A 58 -8.48 -5.11 -38.18
N ALA A 59 -7.27 -4.66 -37.83
CA ALA A 59 -6.87 -4.43 -36.43
C ALA A 59 -7.73 -3.36 -35.76
N ARG A 60 -8.04 -2.25 -36.46
CA ARG A 60 -8.92 -1.18 -35.95
C ARG A 60 -10.36 -1.68 -35.73
N ARG A 61 -10.91 -2.53 -36.63
CA ARG A 61 -12.23 -3.15 -36.42
C ARG A 61 -12.26 -4.02 -35.19
N LYS A 62 -11.24 -4.89 -35.01
CA LYS A 62 -11.11 -5.78 -33.85
C LYS A 62 -10.96 -5.01 -32.52
N ALA A 63 -10.24 -3.88 -32.53
CA ALA A 63 -10.09 -2.99 -31.36
C ALA A 63 -11.43 -2.31 -31.00
N LYS A 64 -12.21 -1.83 -31.98
CA LYS A 64 -13.54 -1.25 -31.73
C LYS A 64 -14.53 -2.27 -31.17
N GLU A 65 -14.48 -3.52 -31.65
CA GLU A 65 -15.32 -4.61 -31.15
C GLU A 65 -15.01 -4.93 -29.68
N ARG A 66 -13.72 -5.04 -29.34
CA ARG A 66 -13.26 -5.23 -27.94
C ARG A 66 -13.67 -4.06 -27.03
N GLN A 67 -13.62 -2.84 -27.54
CA GLN A 67 -14.05 -1.66 -26.78
C GLN A 67 -15.56 -1.65 -26.54
N LYS A 68 -16.37 -2.10 -27.52
CA LYS A 68 -17.81 -2.26 -27.38
C LYS A 68 -18.16 -3.33 -26.35
N GLN A 69 -17.50 -4.49 -26.40
CA GLN A 69 -17.69 -5.56 -25.41
C GLN A 69 -17.31 -5.12 -23.99
N ARG A 70 -16.19 -4.38 -23.82
CA ARG A 70 -15.83 -3.81 -22.51
C ARG A 70 -16.85 -2.82 -21.96
N ARG A 71 -17.45 -1.97 -22.82
CA ARG A 71 -18.53 -1.06 -22.39
C ARG A 71 -19.76 -1.82 -21.94
N ILE A 72 -20.18 -2.87 -22.66
CA ILE A 72 -21.33 -3.72 -22.27
C ILE A 72 -21.05 -4.40 -20.93
N PHE A 73 -19.83 -4.94 -20.73
CA PHE A 73 -19.45 -5.57 -19.47
C PHE A 73 -19.45 -4.58 -18.30
N LEU A 74 -18.94 -3.35 -18.49
CA LEU A 74 -18.95 -2.33 -17.43
C LEU A 74 -20.36 -1.87 -17.06
N VAL A 75 -21.26 -1.76 -18.03
CA VAL A 75 -22.68 -1.42 -17.77
C VAL A 75 -23.36 -2.55 -17.00
N ALA A 76 -23.13 -3.81 -17.39
CA ALA A 76 -23.68 -4.97 -16.68
C ALA A 76 -23.15 -5.09 -15.24
N ALA A 77 -21.84 -4.88 -15.05
CA ALA A 77 -21.21 -4.86 -13.71
C ALA A 77 -21.76 -3.71 -12.84
N GLY A 78 -21.98 -2.54 -13.41
CA GLY A 78 -22.60 -1.40 -12.71
C GLY A 78 -24.04 -1.68 -12.27
N MET A 79 -24.84 -2.33 -13.11
CA MET A 79 -26.21 -2.74 -12.76
C MET A 79 -26.24 -3.82 -11.68
N PHE A 80 -25.29 -4.76 -11.71
CA PHE A 80 -25.18 -5.78 -10.66
C PHE A 80 -24.79 -5.15 -9.31
N LEU A 81 -23.84 -4.22 -9.31
CA LEU A 81 -23.42 -3.52 -8.10
C LEU A 81 -24.57 -2.69 -7.49
N SER A 82 -25.36 -2.01 -8.30
CA SER A 82 -26.54 -1.25 -7.83
C SER A 82 -27.61 -2.16 -7.23
N ALA A 83 -27.85 -3.35 -7.81
CA ALA A 83 -28.78 -4.34 -7.27
C ALA A 83 -28.31 -4.86 -5.89
N VAL A 84 -27.00 -5.12 -5.71
CA VAL A 84 -26.43 -5.53 -4.42
C VAL A 84 -26.60 -4.43 -3.37
N VAL A 85 -26.35 -3.16 -3.72
CA VAL A 85 -26.54 -2.02 -2.80
C VAL A 85 -27.99 -1.91 -2.34
N VAL A 86 -28.96 -2.09 -3.26
CA VAL A 86 -30.38 -2.05 -2.92
C VAL A 86 -30.76 -3.20 -1.98
N LEU A 87 -30.23 -4.43 -2.20
CA LEU A 87 -30.46 -5.58 -1.33
C LEU A 87 -29.88 -5.37 0.07
N VAL A 88 -28.66 -4.83 0.17
CA VAL A 88 -28.05 -4.51 1.46
C VAL A 88 -28.87 -3.44 2.20
N TRP A 89 -29.35 -2.42 1.49
CA TRP A 89 -30.19 -1.38 2.09
C TRP A 89 -31.54 -1.93 2.58
N ALA A 90 -32.16 -2.82 1.82
CA ALA A 90 -33.39 -3.50 2.23
C ALA A 90 -33.17 -4.37 3.48
N LEU A 91 -32.02 -5.08 3.55
CA LEU A 91 -31.64 -5.88 4.72
C LEU A 91 -31.41 -5.02 5.98
N VAL A 92 -30.73 -3.88 5.84
CA VAL A 92 -30.54 -2.92 6.93
C VAL A 92 -31.86 -2.32 7.42
N LEU A 93 -32.79 -2.05 6.51
CA LEU A 93 -34.14 -1.57 6.87
C LEU A 93 -34.96 -2.66 7.59
N MET A 94 -34.83 -3.93 7.18
CA MET A 94 -35.46 -5.05 7.90
C MET A 94 -34.91 -5.20 9.31
N ILE A 95 -33.61 -5.12 9.49
CA ILE A 95 -32.96 -5.20 10.82
C ILE A 95 -33.41 -4.02 11.70
N LYS A 96 -33.44 -2.79 11.19
CA LYS A 96 -33.95 -1.61 11.92
C LYS A 96 -35.43 -1.69 12.29
N ARG A 97 -36.24 -2.41 11.55
CA ARG A 97 -37.67 -2.59 11.84
C ARG A 97 -37.93 -3.59 12.98
N ASN A 98 -36.98 -4.49 13.26
CA ASN A 98 -37.12 -5.54 14.28
C ASN A 98 -36.49 -5.20 15.63
N THR A 99 -35.83 -4.03 15.76
CA THR A 99 -35.29 -3.53 17.04
C THR A 99 -36.10 -2.32 17.49
N ARG A 100 -37.22 -2.56 18.22
CA ARG A 100 -37.83 -1.54 19.06
C ARG A 100 -37.16 -1.62 20.44
N PRO A 101 -36.60 -0.54 20.99
CA PRO A 101 -36.11 -0.54 22.35
C PRO A 101 -37.31 -0.44 23.33
N GLN A 102 -37.34 -1.32 24.28
CA GLN A 102 -38.13 -1.09 25.50
C GLN A 102 -37.45 0.03 26.29
N GLN A 103 -38.23 1.06 26.62
CA GLN A 103 -37.86 2.12 27.56
C GLN A 103 -37.68 1.52 28.95
N GLN A 104 -36.49 1.61 29.51
CA GLN A 104 -36.27 1.55 30.96
C GLN A 104 -35.80 2.92 31.44
N VAL A 105 -36.48 3.34 32.52
CA VAL A 105 -36.38 4.61 33.22
C VAL A 105 -34.99 4.79 33.84
N LEU A 106 -34.40 5.94 33.65
CA LEU A 106 -33.16 6.40 34.28
C LEU A 106 -33.34 6.56 35.81
N ALA A 107 -32.41 6.02 36.55
CA ALA A 107 -32.04 6.52 37.86
C ALA A 107 -30.54 6.84 37.84
N ASP A 108 -30.22 8.08 38.16
CA ASP A 108 -28.88 8.65 38.28
C ASP A 108 -28.19 8.14 39.55
N PRO A 109 -26.88 7.82 39.53
CA PRO A 109 -26.08 7.93 40.72
C PRO A 109 -24.79 8.70 40.54
N THR A 110 -24.63 9.70 41.35
CA THR A 110 -23.45 10.45 41.73
C THR A 110 -22.26 9.59 42.14
N ALA A 111 -21.11 10.07 41.68
CA ALA A 111 -19.72 9.86 42.05
C ALA A 111 -19.37 9.04 43.32
N ALA A 112 -18.41 8.09 43.13
CA ALA A 112 -17.38 7.79 44.14
C ALA A 112 -16.17 7.07 43.53
N SER A 113 -15.04 7.65 43.84
CA SER A 113 -13.63 7.30 43.81
C SER A 113 -13.20 5.83 43.70
N VAL A 114 -12.11 5.66 42.86
CA VAL A 114 -11.24 4.50 42.75
C VAL A 114 -10.38 4.34 44.01
N PRO A 115 -10.18 3.12 44.53
CA PRO A 115 -8.95 2.77 45.19
C PRO A 115 -8.20 1.60 44.52
N ALA A 116 -6.89 1.63 44.79
CA ALA A 116 -5.80 0.84 44.24
C ALA A 116 -5.92 -0.67 44.42
N ALA A 117 -5.17 -1.36 43.56
CA ALA A 117 -4.93 -2.79 43.55
C ALA A 117 -4.44 -3.32 44.92
N THR A 118 -5.06 -4.37 45.39
CA THR A 118 -4.52 -5.24 46.44
C THR A 118 -4.56 -6.69 45.97
N ASP A 119 -3.45 -7.35 46.23
CA ASP A 119 -3.13 -8.76 46.12
C ASP A 119 -4.31 -9.70 46.38
N TYR A 120 -4.60 -10.59 45.44
CA TYR A 120 -5.45 -11.74 45.67
C TYR A 120 -4.61 -12.98 45.91
N THR A 121 -4.48 -13.36 47.17
CA THR A 121 -4.12 -14.72 47.61
C THR A 121 -5.29 -15.64 47.32
N LEU A 122 -5.02 -16.80 46.71
CA LEU A 122 -5.95 -17.90 46.49
C LEU A 122 -6.51 -18.39 47.84
N PRO A 123 -7.83 -18.61 47.96
CA PRO A 123 -8.35 -19.30 49.13
C PRO A 123 -8.09 -20.81 49.04
N GLU A 124 -7.60 -21.36 50.12
CA GLU A 124 -7.41 -22.78 50.40
C GLU A 124 -8.65 -23.60 50.08
N GLN A 125 -8.45 -24.77 49.51
CA GLN A 125 -9.46 -25.79 49.29
C GLN A 125 -10.06 -26.22 50.63
N THR A 126 -11.27 -25.79 50.94
CA THR A 126 -12.07 -26.42 51.98
C THR A 126 -12.55 -27.76 51.46
N SER A 127 -12.08 -28.81 52.10
CA SER A 127 -12.54 -30.16 51.90
C SER A 127 -14.06 -30.25 52.15
N TYR A 128 -14.80 -30.56 51.06
CA TYR A 128 -16.22 -30.87 51.15
C TYR A 128 -16.39 -32.23 51.86
N THR A 129 -16.91 -32.20 53.05
CA THR A 129 -17.37 -33.41 53.76
C THR A 129 -18.86 -33.60 53.41
N PRO A 130 -19.24 -34.73 52.75
CA PRO A 130 -20.66 -34.98 52.47
C PRO A 130 -21.46 -35.08 53.79
N PRO A 131 -22.71 -34.61 53.85
CA PRO A 131 -23.52 -34.76 55.01
C PRO A 131 -23.81 -36.22 55.27
N GLN A 132 -23.53 -36.64 56.52
CA GLN A 132 -23.87 -37.97 57.00
C GLN A 132 -25.38 -38.14 56.98
N PRO A 133 -25.91 -39.30 56.61
CA PRO A 133 -27.37 -39.56 56.73
C PRO A 133 -27.80 -39.55 58.15
N VAL A 134 -28.85 -38.76 58.44
CA VAL A 134 -29.52 -38.74 59.78
C VAL A 134 -30.19 -40.11 59.98
N ASN A 135 -29.64 -40.86 60.83
CA ASN A 135 -30.21 -42.16 61.30
C ASN A 135 -31.43 -41.89 62.20
N THR A 136 -32.63 -41.93 61.59
CA THR A 136 -33.85 -42.07 62.38
C THR A 136 -34.12 -43.56 62.58
N GLY A 137 -33.80 -44.05 63.74
CA GLY A 137 -33.91 -45.45 64.09
C GLY A 137 -35.32 -46.06 63.93
N SER A 138 -35.33 -47.06 63.11
CA SER A 138 -36.09 -48.28 63.26
C SER A 138 -35.28 -49.39 62.58
N GLU A 139 -34.80 -50.35 63.34
CA GLU A 139 -34.12 -51.52 62.82
C GLU A 139 -34.99 -52.19 61.75
N PRO A 140 -34.50 -52.42 60.56
CA PRO A 140 -35.21 -53.24 59.58
C PRO A 140 -35.11 -54.69 60.00
N VAL A 141 -36.23 -55.34 60.08
CA VAL A 141 -36.29 -56.80 60.15
C VAL A 141 -35.59 -57.37 58.96
N PRO A 142 -34.57 -58.24 59.13
CA PRO A 142 -33.84 -58.77 57.95
C PRO A 142 -34.81 -59.58 57.09
N PRO A 143 -34.89 -59.36 55.81
CA PRO A 143 -35.69 -60.22 54.93
C PRO A 143 -35.12 -61.63 54.90
N ALA A 144 -36.00 -62.59 54.73
CA ALA A 144 -35.63 -64.01 54.56
C ALA A 144 -34.56 -64.10 53.49
N SER A 145 -33.47 -64.86 53.86
CA SER A 145 -32.20 -64.89 53.09
C SER A 145 -32.40 -64.85 51.58
N GLY A 146 -31.99 -63.73 50.93
CA GLY A 146 -31.67 -63.68 49.56
C GLY A 146 -32.68 -63.07 48.56
N SER A 147 -33.82 -62.47 49.04
CA SER A 147 -34.76 -61.78 48.09
C SER A 147 -34.92 -60.30 48.42
N ILE A 148 -35.16 -59.48 47.38
CA ILE A 148 -35.46 -58.05 47.50
C ILE A 148 -36.85 -57.86 48.12
N PRO A 149 -37.09 -56.86 49.05
CA PRO A 149 -38.38 -56.62 49.65
C PRO A 149 -39.51 -56.42 48.63
N ARG A 150 -40.72 -56.84 48.96
CA ARG A 150 -41.88 -56.81 48.09
C ARG A 150 -42.13 -55.38 47.55
N GLY A 151 -42.53 -55.24 46.26
CA GLY A 151 -42.96 -54.03 45.65
C GLY A 151 -41.87 -53.00 45.38
N VAL A 152 -40.60 -53.32 45.65
CA VAL A 152 -39.46 -52.43 45.29
C VAL A 152 -39.31 -52.32 43.80
N THR A 153 -39.11 -51.11 43.30
CA THR A 153 -38.81 -50.80 41.91
C THR A 153 -37.52 -49.98 41.80
N VAL A 154 -36.74 -50.18 40.73
CA VAL A 154 -35.57 -49.36 40.40
C VAL A 154 -35.78 -48.79 39.02
N ASN A 155 -35.84 -47.48 38.91
CA ASN A 155 -36.18 -46.77 37.65
C ASN A 155 -37.36 -47.43 36.93
N GLU A 156 -38.47 -47.67 37.69
CA GLU A 156 -39.70 -48.32 37.25
C GLU A 156 -39.60 -49.81 36.92
N VAL A 157 -38.39 -50.41 36.96
CA VAL A 157 -38.19 -51.88 36.82
C VAL A 157 -38.57 -52.57 38.11
N GLN A 158 -39.53 -53.52 38.08
CA GLN A 158 -39.98 -54.31 39.21
C GLN A 158 -38.90 -55.32 39.60
N VAL A 159 -38.39 -55.20 40.84
CA VAL A 159 -37.35 -56.11 41.34
C VAL A 159 -37.78 -56.74 42.67
N GLY A 160 -38.88 -56.28 43.26
CA GLY A 160 -39.43 -56.83 44.55
C GLY A 160 -39.87 -58.27 44.42
N ASN A 161 -39.56 -59.06 45.44
CA ASN A 161 -39.74 -60.52 45.60
C ASN A 161 -38.80 -61.35 44.64
N LEU A 162 -37.88 -60.73 43.91
CA LEU A 162 -36.90 -61.46 43.14
C LEU A 162 -35.65 -61.81 43.94
N SER A 163 -34.99 -62.92 43.62
CA SER A 163 -33.65 -63.19 44.08
C SER A 163 -32.66 -62.14 43.50
N MET A 164 -31.49 -62.00 44.12
CA MET A 164 -30.47 -61.02 43.61
C MET A 164 -30.06 -61.30 42.17
N GLU A 165 -30.04 -62.57 41.77
CA GLU A 165 -29.68 -62.93 40.37
C GLU A 165 -30.79 -62.62 39.37
N GLU A 166 -32.06 -62.91 39.73
CA GLU A 166 -33.22 -62.57 38.91
C GLU A 166 -33.40 -61.06 38.80
N ALA A 167 -33.19 -60.33 39.91
CA ALA A 167 -33.24 -58.88 39.92
C ALA A 167 -32.13 -58.21 39.08
N ARG A 168 -30.91 -58.80 39.09
CA ARG A 168 -29.82 -58.37 38.21
C ARG A 168 -30.21 -58.53 36.73
N ALA A 169 -30.76 -59.66 36.36
CA ALA A 169 -31.22 -59.90 35.02
C ALA A 169 -32.34 -58.92 34.60
N ALA A 170 -33.32 -58.74 35.50
CA ALA A 170 -34.43 -57.79 35.29
C ALA A 170 -33.94 -56.35 35.11
N LEU A 171 -33.00 -55.88 35.98
CA LEU A 171 -32.43 -54.53 35.86
C LEU A 171 -31.56 -54.39 34.58
N SER A 172 -30.74 -55.36 34.27
CA SER A 172 -29.93 -55.31 33.04
C SER A 172 -30.81 -55.21 31.79
N GLN A 173 -31.95 -55.90 31.75
CA GLN A 173 -32.89 -55.81 30.66
C GLN A 173 -33.76 -54.54 30.69
N GLY A 174 -34.26 -54.18 31.86
CA GLY A 174 -35.20 -53.05 32.04
C GLY A 174 -34.53 -51.69 31.80
N LEU A 175 -33.26 -51.54 32.20
CA LEU A 175 -32.50 -50.29 32.03
C LEU A 175 -31.92 -50.11 30.60
N GLU A 176 -31.92 -51.16 29.81
CA GLU A 176 -31.43 -51.10 28.40
C GLU A 176 -32.22 -50.06 27.57
N LYS A 177 -33.51 -49.88 27.80
CA LYS A 177 -34.33 -48.91 27.09
C LYS A 177 -33.79 -47.49 27.33
N ASP A 178 -33.45 -47.15 28.58
CA ASP A 178 -32.95 -45.83 28.96
C ASP A 178 -31.54 -45.63 28.39
N LEU A 179 -30.66 -46.65 28.46
CA LEU A 179 -29.34 -46.59 27.89
C LEU A 179 -29.37 -46.38 26.37
N ASN A 180 -30.27 -47.07 25.66
CA ASN A 180 -30.43 -46.95 24.22
C ASN A 180 -31.16 -45.63 23.80
N SER A 181 -31.79 -44.93 24.74
CA SER A 181 -32.41 -43.64 24.50
C SER A 181 -31.44 -42.47 24.53
N VAL A 182 -30.18 -42.70 24.92
CA VAL A 182 -29.17 -41.64 24.98
C VAL A 182 -28.92 -41.06 23.61
N ALA A 183 -29.26 -39.78 23.47
CA ALA A 183 -29.10 -39.00 22.22
C ALA A 183 -28.75 -37.54 22.57
N ILE A 184 -27.48 -37.25 22.72
CA ILE A 184 -27.00 -35.93 23.09
C ILE A 184 -26.49 -35.24 21.82
N THR A 185 -27.26 -34.31 21.28
CA THR A 185 -26.94 -33.61 20.03
C THR A 185 -26.16 -32.32 20.33
N LEU A 186 -24.94 -32.27 19.86
CA LEU A 186 -24.04 -31.12 19.89
C LEU A 186 -24.00 -30.49 18.52
N LYS A 187 -24.49 -29.25 18.38
CA LYS A 187 -24.59 -28.56 17.11
C LYS A 187 -24.03 -27.16 17.18
N ASN A 188 -23.04 -26.88 16.33
CA ASN A 188 -22.54 -25.51 16.06
C ASN A 188 -22.27 -25.35 14.55
N LYS A 189 -21.63 -24.25 14.14
CA LYS A 189 -21.32 -23.99 12.72
C LYS A 189 -20.28 -24.93 12.11
N TYR A 190 -19.54 -25.70 12.93
CA TYR A 190 -18.45 -26.58 12.48
C TYR A 190 -18.85 -28.03 12.40
N PHE A 191 -19.75 -28.47 13.28
CA PHE A 191 -20.20 -29.85 13.32
C PHE A 191 -21.65 -29.97 13.81
N ASN A 192 -22.28 -31.08 13.49
CA ASN A 192 -23.51 -31.55 14.04
C ASN A 192 -23.32 -33.04 14.36
N ALA A 193 -23.25 -33.35 15.65
CA ALA A 193 -22.98 -34.70 16.14
C ALA A 193 -23.99 -35.08 17.20
N THR A 194 -24.50 -36.28 17.13
CA THR A 194 -25.34 -36.88 18.20
C THR A 194 -24.54 -37.97 18.88
N LEU A 195 -24.24 -37.77 20.15
CA LEU A 195 -23.55 -38.75 20.99
C LEU A 195 -24.57 -39.76 21.50
N THR A 196 -24.24 -41.02 21.32
CA THR A 196 -25.01 -42.19 21.78
C THR A 196 -24.43 -42.75 23.08
N ARG A 197 -25.06 -43.79 23.58
CA ARG A 197 -24.56 -44.56 24.72
C ARG A 197 -23.06 -44.93 24.58
N SER A 198 -22.67 -45.42 23.43
CA SER A 198 -21.28 -45.86 23.20
C SER A 198 -20.31 -44.68 23.16
N ASP A 199 -20.74 -43.51 22.69
CA ASP A 199 -19.87 -42.34 22.54
C ASP A 199 -19.53 -41.68 23.89
N ILE A 200 -20.32 -41.92 24.93
CA ILE A 200 -20.09 -41.43 26.29
C ILE A 200 -19.81 -42.54 27.28
N GLY A 201 -19.84 -43.81 26.86
CA GLY A 201 -19.68 -44.93 27.76
C GLY A 201 -20.78 -44.97 28.85
N ALA A 202 -22.06 -44.70 28.49
CA ALA A 202 -23.15 -44.63 29.47
C ALA A 202 -23.52 -45.99 30.03
N TYR A 203 -23.70 -46.06 31.36
CA TYR A 203 -24.08 -47.27 32.06
C TYR A 203 -24.85 -46.95 33.33
N PHE A 204 -25.58 -47.92 33.86
CA PHE A 204 -26.10 -47.92 35.21
C PHE A 204 -25.25 -48.88 36.09
N ASP A 205 -24.95 -48.47 37.31
CA ASP A 205 -24.29 -49.33 38.28
C ASP A 205 -25.34 -50.31 38.88
N VAL A 206 -25.46 -51.47 38.21
CA VAL A 206 -26.46 -52.49 38.62
C VAL A 206 -26.16 -53.06 40.00
N ASP A 207 -24.86 -53.13 40.39
CA ASP A 207 -24.50 -53.61 41.72
C ASP A 207 -24.90 -52.62 42.82
N GLU A 208 -24.69 -51.35 42.62
CA GLU A 208 -25.18 -50.29 43.51
C GLU A 208 -26.71 -50.28 43.57
N ALA A 209 -27.39 -50.41 42.44
CA ALA A 209 -28.82 -50.49 42.35
C ALA A 209 -29.42 -51.66 43.15
N LEU A 210 -28.79 -52.85 43.05
CA LEU A 210 -29.19 -54.03 43.82
C LEU A 210 -28.92 -53.87 45.28
N ALA A 211 -27.77 -53.32 45.66
CA ALA A 211 -27.47 -53.05 47.10
C ALA A 211 -28.49 -52.09 47.72
N MET A 212 -28.85 -51.01 46.96
CA MET A 212 -29.92 -50.09 47.41
C MET A 212 -31.27 -50.83 47.53
N ALA A 213 -31.62 -51.64 46.48
CA ALA A 213 -32.90 -52.38 46.49
C ALA A 213 -33.05 -53.35 47.62
N ALA A 214 -31.96 -54.02 48.07
CA ALA A 214 -31.93 -54.93 49.14
C ALA A 214 -32.02 -54.27 50.54
N SER A 215 -31.69 -52.94 50.60
CA SER A 215 -31.58 -52.20 51.88
C SER A 215 -32.82 -51.38 52.23
N VAL A 216 -33.80 -51.27 51.33
CA VAL A 216 -34.99 -50.44 51.50
C VAL A 216 -36.21 -51.25 52.05
N ASN A 217 -37.22 -50.54 52.48
CA ASN A 217 -38.51 -51.17 52.91
C ASN A 217 -39.30 -51.61 51.65
N ALA A 218 -40.30 -52.49 51.93
CA ALA A 218 -41.25 -52.91 50.90
C ALA A 218 -41.94 -51.71 50.25
N ASP A 219 -42.34 -51.87 48.95
CA ASP A 219 -43.06 -50.89 48.17
C ASP A 219 -42.32 -49.56 47.99
N THR A 220 -40.96 -49.54 48.04
CA THR A 220 -40.13 -48.36 47.91
C THR A 220 -39.65 -48.24 46.47
N PRO A 221 -39.93 -47.10 45.77
CA PRO A 221 -39.33 -46.80 44.49
C PRO A 221 -37.91 -46.25 44.64
N ILE A 222 -36.92 -46.78 43.91
CA ILE A 222 -35.55 -46.36 43.94
C ILE A 222 -35.25 -45.70 42.57
N ARG A 223 -34.50 -44.61 42.60
CA ARG A 223 -33.93 -44.00 41.39
C ARG A 223 -32.42 -44.13 41.44
N VAL A 224 -31.84 -44.78 40.45
CA VAL A 224 -30.39 -44.80 40.18
C VAL A 224 -30.08 -43.89 38.98
N GLN A 225 -28.99 -43.20 39.10
CA GLN A 225 -28.54 -42.27 38.04
C GLN A 225 -27.74 -43.00 36.99
N MET A 226 -27.96 -42.65 35.75
CA MET A 226 -27.09 -43.07 34.67
C MET A 226 -25.72 -42.42 34.86
N ARG A 227 -24.67 -43.22 34.81
CA ARG A 227 -23.28 -42.81 34.84
C ARG A 227 -22.70 -42.85 33.43
N TYR A 228 -21.54 -42.24 33.21
CA TYR A 228 -20.79 -42.27 31.97
C TYR A 228 -19.32 -42.57 32.26
N ASP A 229 -18.57 -43.04 31.25
CA ASP A 229 -17.14 -43.22 31.35
C ASP A 229 -16.41 -41.91 30.91
N PRO A 230 -15.71 -41.21 31.85
CA PRO A 230 -15.02 -39.95 31.55
C PRO A 230 -14.00 -40.06 30.40
N ASP A 231 -13.27 -41.18 30.32
CA ASP A 231 -12.23 -41.35 29.30
C ASP A 231 -12.83 -41.55 27.91
N THR A 232 -13.93 -42.28 27.81
CA THR A 232 -14.69 -42.45 26.56
C THR A 232 -15.28 -41.12 26.10
N LEU A 233 -15.91 -40.36 26.99
CA LEU A 233 -16.44 -39.04 26.69
C LEU A 233 -15.34 -38.08 26.23
N MET A 234 -14.21 -38.03 26.96
CA MET A 234 -13.09 -37.16 26.59
C MET A 234 -12.51 -37.48 25.21
N THR A 235 -12.41 -38.78 24.86
CA THR A 235 -11.97 -39.23 23.53
C THR A 235 -12.93 -38.74 22.43
N THR A 236 -14.23 -38.87 22.68
CA THR A 236 -15.27 -38.39 21.75
C THR A 236 -15.24 -36.88 21.58
N LEU A 237 -15.09 -36.11 22.67
CA LEU A 237 -15.01 -34.64 22.60
C LEU A 237 -13.72 -34.15 21.92
N ALA A 238 -12.59 -34.87 22.10
CA ALA A 238 -11.37 -34.57 21.38
C ALA A 238 -11.55 -34.71 19.88
N ALA A 239 -12.17 -35.81 19.41
CA ALA A 239 -12.48 -36.01 18.01
C ALA A 239 -13.46 -34.96 17.42
N LEU A 240 -14.32 -34.36 18.23
CA LEU A 240 -15.17 -33.24 17.82
C LEU A 240 -14.38 -31.92 17.78
N ASN A 241 -13.45 -31.73 18.71
CA ASN A 241 -12.57 -30.57 18.73
C ASN A 241 -11.69 -30.49 17.48
N ASP A 242 -11.24 -31.62 16.95
CA ASP A 242 -10.45 -31.69 15.70
C ASP A 242 -11.21 -31.17 14.47
N LYS A 243 -12.52 -31.05 14.52
CA LYS A 243 -13.37 -30.46 13.48
C LYS A 243 -13.44 -28.93 13.56
N VAL A 244 -12.97 -28.33 14.63
CA VAL A 244 -12.92 -26.89 14.85
C VAL A 244 -11.53 -26.39 14.43
N PRO A 245 -11.39 -25.22 13.75
CA PRO A 245 -10.09 -24.65 13.42
C PRO A 245 -9.32 -24.30 14.70
N ASP A 246 -8.38 -25.13 15.12
CA ASP A 246 -7.68 -25.03 16.41
C ASP A 246 -6.62 -23.92 16.47
N HIS A 247 -6.07 -23.52 15.31
CA HIS A 247 -5.01 -22.53 15.22
C HIS A 247 -5.45 -21.23 14.53
N ALA A 248 -5.13 -20.12 15.17
CA ALA A 248 -5.23 -18.82 14.55
C ALA A 248 -4.16 -18.70 13.44
N THR A 249 -4.56 -18.19 12.30
CA THR A 249 -3.61 -17.85 11.24
C THR A 249 -3.39 -16.35 11.19
N ASN A 250 -2.14 -15.90 11.15
CA ASN A 250 -1.81 -14.49 11.08
C ASN A 250 -2.23 -13.86 9.76
N ALA A 251 -2.65 -12.61 9.82
CA ALA A 251 -2.79 -11.78 8.63
C ALA A 251 -1.44 -11.66 7.90
N THR A 252 -1.51 -11.54 6.59
CA THR A 252 -0.33 -11.37 5.75
C THR A 252 -0.39 -10.08 4.94
N MET A 253 0.77 -9.62 4.49
CA MET A 253 0.91 -8.47 3.64
C MET A 253 1.83 -8.81 2.48
N SER A 254 1.43 -8.40 1.28
CA SER A 254 2.23 -8.44 0.07
C SER A 254 2.30 -7.06 -0.59
N ILE A 255 3.22 -6.91 -1.54
CA ILE A 255 3.30 -5.71 -2.37
C ILE A 255 2.86 -6.10 -3.77
N ASP A 256 1.83 -5.43 -4.27
CA ASP A 256 1.30 -5.53 -5.62
C ASP A 256 1.57 -4.24 -6.40
N TYR A 257 1.31 -4.24 -7.70
CA TYR A 257 1.63 -3.12 -8.58
C TYR A 257 0.41 -2.69 -9.37
N GLU A 258 0.17 -1.38 -9.35
CA GLU A 258 -0.81 -0.74 -10.22
C GLU A 258 -0.10 -0.20 -11.47
N SER A 259 -0.48 -0.73 -12.64
CA SER A 259 0.09 -0.30 -13.92
C SER A 259 -0.62 0.94 -14.44
N TYR A 260 0.14 1.95 -14.84
CA TYR A 260 -0.39 3.15 -15.50
C TYR A 260 0.59 3.65 -16.57
N SER A 261 0.09 4.46 -17.51
CA SER A 261 0.90 4.93 -18.64
C SER A 261 1.06 6.44 -18.61
N VAL A 262 2.30 6.89 -18.83
CA VAL A 262 2.65 8.29 -19.08
C VAL A 262 3.29 8.40 -20.46
N GLY A 263 2.60 9.03 -21.39
CA GLY A 263 3.00 9.03 -22.78
C GLY A 263 2.96 7.61 -23.38
N LYS A 264 4.10 7.14 -23.87
CA LYS A 264 4.26 5.79 -24.45
C LYS A 264 4.84 4.77 -23.46
N THR A 265 5.21 5.19 -22.25
CA THR A 265 5.87 4.36 -21.25
C THR A 265 4.86 3.90 -20.19
N THR A 266 4.87 2.60 -19.88
CA THR A 266 4.09 2.04 -18.78
C THR A 266 4.95 1.96 -17.53
N TYR A 267 4.41 2.44 -16.43
CA TYR A 267 5.03 2.45 -15.11
C TYR A 267 4.25 1.58 -14.14
N GLN A 268 4.92 1.18 -13.06
CA GLN A 268 4.38 0.37 -11.98
C GLN A 268 4.44 1.19 -10.69
N LYS A 269 3.27 1.42 -10.05
CA LYS A 269 3.18 2.03 -8.73
C LYS A 269 2.94 0.92 -7.70
N PRO A 270 3.84 0.72 -6.74
CA PRO A 270 3.66 -0.27 -5.70
C PRO A 270 2.50 0.10 -4.78
N LYS A 271 1.81 -0.91 -4.26
CA LYS A 271 0.77 -0.78 -3.22
C LYS A 271 0.82 -1.98 -2.28
N PHE A 272 0.46 -1.78 -1.01
CA PHE A 272 0.28 -2.88 -0.08
C PHE A 272 -1.07 -3.56 -0.31
N VAL A 273 -1.06 -4.88 -0.24
CA VAL A 273 -2.27 -5.72 -0.24
C VAL A 273 -2.23 -6.57 1.02
N TYR A 274 -3.33 -6.56 1.76
CA TYR A 274 -3.45 -7.25 3.04
C TYR A 274 -4.45 -8.39 2.89
N THR A 275 -4.14 -9.53 3.52
CA THR A 275 -5.03 -10.68 3.64
C THR A 275 -5.32 -10.89 5.10
N GLU A 276 -6.60 -11.00 5.46
CA GLU A 276 -7.03 -11.24 6.83
C GLU A 276 -6.50 -12.59 7.34
N GLY A 277 -6.18 -12.62 8.64
CA GLY A 277 -5.97 -13.84 9.38
C GLY A 277 -7.29 -14.49 9.78
N THR A 278 -7.23 -15.67 10.32
CA THR A 278 -8.39 -16.39 10.86
C THR A 278 -8.21 -16.66 12.34
N ASN A 279 -9.27 -16.54 13.10
CA ASN A 279 -9.26 -16.93 14.50
C ASN A 279 -9.12 -18.44 14.64
N GLY A 280 -8.33 -18.88 15.58
CA GLY A 280 -8.35 -20.24 16.10
C GLY A 280 -9.53 -20.42 17.04
N MET A 281 -9.98 -21.64 17.20
CA MET A 281 -11.11 -21.99 18.05
C MET A 281 -10.85 -23.31 18.76
N GLN A 282 -11.36 -23.46 19.94
CA GLN A 282 -11.25 -24.69 20.73
C GLN A 282 -12.57 -24.95 21.43
N LEU A 283 -13.03 -26.19 21.42
CA LEU A 283 -14.23 -26.61 22.13
C LEU A 283 -14.02 -26.43 23.65
N ASP A 284 -14.97 -25.79 24.31
CA ASP A 284 -15.00 -25.78 25.79
C ASP A 284 -15.49 -27.11 26.32
N VAL A 285 -14.54 -28.06 26.40
CA VAL A 285 -14.80 -29.45 26.80
C VAL A 285 -15.41 -29.51 28.20
N ASN A 286 -14.97 -28.64 29.12
CA ASN A 286 -15.49 -28.63 30.50
C ASN A 286 -16.96 -28.18 30.57
N ALA A 287 -17.32 -27.16 29.81
CA ALA A 287 -18.70 -26.71 29.70
C ALA A 287 -19.60 -27.78 29.10
N VAL A 288 -19.12 -28.48 28.03
CA VAL A 288 -19.85 -29.59 27.41
C VAL A 288 -20.04 -30.74 28.42
N LYS A 289 -18.97 -31.16 29.11
CA LYS A 289 -19.00 -32.19 30.13
C LYS A 289 -20.04 -31.86 31.23
N SER A 290 -19.98 -30.65 31.78
CA SER A 290 -20.92 -30.25 32.84
C SER A 290 -22.38 -30.25 32.37
N GLN A 291 -22.66 -29.88 31.12
CA GLN A 291 -24.04 -29.95 30.60
C GLN A 291 -24.52 -31.40 30.45
N ILE A 292 -23.67 -32.33 30.01
CA ILE A 292 -23.96 -33.74 29.90
C ILE A 292 -24.22 -34.32 31.30
N GLU A 293 -23.35 -34.04 32.27
CA GLU A 293 -23.51 -34.48 33.68
C GLU A 293 -24.82 -34.03 34.28
N ASN A 294 -25.15 -32.75 34.12
CA ASN A 294 -26.40 -32.20 34.61
C ASN A 294 -27.63 -32.87 33.98
N ALA A 295 -27.59 -33.15 32.69
CA ALA A 295 -28.67 -33.81 31.98
C ALA A 295 -28.87 -35.26 32.46
N LEU A 296 -27.77 -36.03 32.54
CA LEU A 296 -27.82 -37.42 33.01
C LEU A 296 -28.32 -37.50 34.45
N SER A 297 -27.85 -36.60 35.36
CA SER A 297 -28.28 -36.52 36.73
C SER A 297 -29.77 -36.17 36.88
N ALA A 298 -30.30 -35.36 35.95
CA ALA A 298 -31.72 -35.01 35.90
C ALA A 298 -32.60 -36.11 35.24
N GLY A 299 -32.01 -37.21 34.79
CA GLY A 299 -32.72 -38.26 34.03
C GLY A 299 -33.09 -37.85 32.62
N THR A 300 -32.43 -36.83 32.07
CA THR A 300 -32.63 -36.35 30.71
C THR A 300 -31.60 -36.96 29.76
N TYR A 301 -32.00 -38.01 29.05
CA TYR A 301 -31.10 -38.75 28.18
C TYR A 301 -31.12 -38.26 26.71
N GLN A 302 -32.07 -37.40 26.36
CA GLN A 302 -32.17 -36.73 25.08
C GLN A 302 -31.95 -35.22 25.29
N LEU A 303 -30.85 -34.70 24.75
CA LEU A 303 -30.44 -33.31 24.94
C LEU A 303 -29.93 -32.75 23.60
N SER A 304 -30.23 -31.49 23.33
CA SER A 304 -29.65 -30.79 22.18
C SER A 304 -29.21 -29.39 22.59
N PHE A 305 -27.93 -29.07 22.38
CA PHE A 305 -27.41 -27.73 22.69
C PHE A 305 -26.26 -27.36 21.76
N SER A 306 -25.95 -26.05 21.74
CA SER A 306 -24.78 -25.52 21.02
C SER A 306 -23.60 -25.41 21.99
N PRO A 307 -22.55 -26.22 21.80
CA PRO A 307 -21.40 -26.16 22.72
C PRO A 307 -20.62 -24.85 22.54
N SER A 308 -20.14 -24.29 23.64
CA SER A 308 -19.27 -23.12 23.67
C SER A 308 -17.93 -23.42 23.03
N VAL A 309 -17.35 -22.43 22.35
CA VAL A 309 -15.98 -22.46 21.84
C VAL A 309 -15.21 -21.26 22.39
N THR A 310 -13.97 -21.46 22.80
CA THR A 310 -13.02 -20.39 23.11
C THR A 310 -12.36 -19.93 21.81
N VAL A 311 -12.14 -18.61 21.68
CA VAL A 311 -11.55 -18.01 20.48
C VAL A 311 -10.14 -17.55 20.82
N SER A 312 -9.15 -17.93 19.99
CA SER A 312 -7.82 -17.37 20.01
C SER A 312 -7.64 -16.44 18.80
N GLU A 313 -7.23 -15.20 19.05
CA GLU A 313 -7.03 -14.22 17.97
C GLU A 313 -5.65 -14.40 17.34
N PRO A 314 -5.49 -14.03 16.04
CA PRO A 314 -4.19 -13.98 15.39
C PRO A 314 -3.24 -13.02 16.12
N ALA A 315 -1.99 -13.42 16.29
CA ALA A 315 -0.94 -12.55 16.85
C ALA A 315 -0.65 -11.34 15.93
N VAL A 316 -0.90 -11.48 14.62
CA VAL A 316 -0.78 -10.40 13.63
C VAL A 316 -2.12 -10.21 12.93
N THR A 317 -2.68 -9.00 13.03
CA THR A 317 -3.92 -8.59 12.37
C THR A 317 -3.63 -7.65 11.20
N VAL A 318 -4.59 -7.47 10.29
CA VAL A 318 -4.47 -6.46 9.21
C VAL A 318 -4.28 -5.06 9.80
N GLU A 319 -4.88 -4.75 10.94
CA GLU A 319 -4.70 -3.46 11.62
C GLU A 319 -3.23 -3.25 12.05
N THR A 320 -2.60 -4.27 12.66
CA THR A 320 -1.18 -4.19 13.03
C THR A 320 -0.27 -4.06 11.82
N LEU A 321 -0.58 -4.75 10.71
CA LEU A 321 0.16 -4.61 9.45
C LEU A 321 -0.01 -3.21 8.85
N LYS A 322 -1.20 -2.64 8.83
CA LYS A 322 -1.45 -1.27 8.37
C LYS A 322 -0.70 -0.24 9.20
N LYS A 323 -0.66 -0.39 10.52
CA LYS A 323 0.15 0.46 11.41
C LYS A 323 1.65 0.34 11.11
N ALA A 324 2.13 -0.88 10.80
CA ALA A 324 3.52 -1.13 10.44
C ALA A 324 3.90 -0.64 9.04
N THR A 325 2.94 -0.24 8.22
CA THR A 325 3.11 0.24 6.84
C THR A 325 2.46 1.61 6.63
N THR A 326 2.40 2.42 7.68
CA THR A 326 1.95 3.82 7.61
C THR A 326 2.96 4.64 6.78
N LYS A 327 2.47 5.60 5.99
CA LYS A 327 3.35 6.52 5.25
C LYS A 327 4.01 7.49 6.21
N LEU A 328 5.32 7.39 6.37
CA LEU A 328 6.13 8.25 7.24
C LEU A 328 6.47 9.57 6.56
N SER A 329 6.77 9.54 5.27
CA SER A 329 7.11 10.72 4.48
C SER A 329 6.84 10.52 2.99
N SER A 330 6.85 11.61 2.25
CA SER A 330 6.81 11.63 0.79
C SER A 330 7.61 12.82 0.28
N PHE A 331 8.35 12.64 -0.82
CA PHE A 331 9.01 13.72 -1.52
C PHE A 331 8.94 13.49 -3.03
N SER A 332 8.89 14.58 -3.81
CA SER A 332 8.88 14.46 -5.26
C SER A 332 9.70 15.54 -5.94
N THR A 333 10.21 15.23 -7.13
CA THR A 333 10.91 16.18 -8.00
C THR A 333 10.40 16.09 -9.44
N ILE A 334 10.39 17.22 -10.14
CA ILE A 334 9.82 17.35 -11.47
C ILE A 334 10.96 17.44 -12.51
N TYR A 335 10.78 16.82 -13.66
CA TYR A 335 11.70 16.93 -14.80
C TYR A 335 10.99 16.99 -16.15
N TYR A 336 11.63 17.63 -17.14
CA TYR A 336 11.17 17.61 -18.52
C TYR A 336 11.62 16.34 -19.23
N PHE A 337 10.70 15.62 -19.87
CA PHE A 337 11.00 14.42 -20.66
C PHE A 337 10.82 14.63 -22.17
N THR A 338 10.18 15.74 -22.57
CA THR A 338 9.96 16.12 -23.98
C THR A 338 9.95 17.64 -24.14
N GLY A 339 9.80 18.12 -25.34
CA GLY A 339 9.79 19.53 -25.67
C GLY A 339 8.53 20.00 -26.39
N SER A 340 8.51 21.27 -26.78
CA SER A 340 7.56 21.85 -27.74
C SER A 340 8.15 21.80 -29.15
N SER A 341 7.39 22.23 -30.16
CA SER A 341 7.86 22.35 -31.53
C SER A 341 9.02 23.34 -31.71
N SER A 342 9.20 24.27 -30.78
CA SER A 342 10.31 25.23 -30.75
C SER A 342 11.50 24.80 -29.89
N THR A 343 11.46 23.59 -29.28
CA THR A 343 12.60 23.10 -28.49
C THR A 343 13.74 22.68 -29.40
N ALA A 344 14.94 23.19 -29.14
CA ALA A 344 16.13 22.81 -29.89
C ALA A 344 16.38 21.29 -29.82
N GLN A 345 16.90 20.72 -30.91
CA GLN A 345 17.02 19.26 -31.04
C GLN A 345 17.94 18.65 -29.98
N ASP A 346 19.06 19.28 -29.68
CA ASP A 346 20.02 18.84 -28.63
C ASP A 346 19.41 18.83 -27.25
N VAL A 347 18.57 19.83 -26.93
CA VAL A 347 17.80 19.89 -25.66
C VAL A 347 16.78 18.76 -25.60
N LEU A 348 16.09 18.47 -26.70
CA LEU A 348 15.11 17.39 -26.78
C LEU A 348 15.78 16.03 -26.61
N GLU A 349 16.90 15.77 -27.28
CA GLU A 349 17.69 14.56 -27.12
C GLU A 349 18.17 14.37 -25.68
N ASN A 350 18.67 15.44 -25.05
CA ASN A 350 19.08 15.40 -23.64
C ASN A 350 17.91 15.05 -22.71
N ARG A 351 16.73 15.65 -22.92
CA ARG A 351 15.52 15.34 -22.13
C ARG A 351 15.07 13.88 -22.29
N GLN A 352 15.13 13.35 -23.51
CA GLN A 352 14.81 11.95 -23.80
C GLN A 352 15.83 11.00 -23.18
N GLY A 353 17.12 11.31 -23.26
CA GLY A 353 18.19 10.54 -22.62
C GLY A 353 18.03 10.52 -21.08
N ARG A 354 17.75 11.68 -20.49
CA ARG A 354 17.43 11.77 -19.05
C ARG A 354 16.21 10.93 -18.68
N ASP A 355 15.13 10.98 -19.47
CA ASP A 355 13.92 10.20 -19.21
C ASP A 355 14.18 8.69 -19.23
N ILE A 356 14.97 8.20 -20.18
CA ILE A 356 15.41 6.80 -20.23
C ILE A 356 16.16 6.42 -18.94
N ASN A 357 17.13 7.23 -18.55
CA ASN A 357 17.97 6.96 -17.38
C ASN A 357 17.20 7.03 -16.06
N ILE A 358 16.37 8.05 -15.90
CA ILE A 358 15.51 8.22 -14.71
C ILE A 358 14.51 7.05 -14.62
N SER A 359 13.83 6.73 -15.73
CA SER A 359 12.87 5.61 -15.76
C SER A 359 13.52 4.28 -15.43
N LYS A 360 14.73 4.04 -15.94
CA LYS A 360 15.52 2.84 -15.60
C LYS A 360 15.92 2.82 -14.14
N GLY A 361 16.45 3.93 -13.62
CA GLY A 361 16.84 4.06 -12.21
C GLY A 361 15.64 3.84 -11.27
N VAL A 362 14.52 4.47 -11.54
CA VAL A 362 13.27 4.29 -10.79
C VAL A 362 12.80 2.84 -10.85
N GLY A 363 12.84 2.20 -12.03
CA GLY A 363 12.49 0.77 -12.15
C GLY A 363 13.36 -0.14 -11.29
N MET A 364 14.67 0.15 -11.18
CA MET A 364 15.59 -0.59 -10.30
C MET A 364 15.33 -0.35 -8.81
N MET A 365 14.81 0.84 -8.44
CA MET A 365 14.53 1.26 -7.06
C MET A 365 13.07 1.06 -6.66
N ASN A 366 12.21 0.63 -7.56
CA ASN A 366 10.75 0.68 -7.44
C ASN A 366 10.22 0.27 -6.05
N VAL A 367 10.77 -0.81 -5.46
CA VAL A 367 10.55 -1.21 -4.06
C VAL A 367 11.88 -1.53 -3.39
N ILE A 368 12.12 -0.88 -2.27
CA ILE A 368 13.24 -1.18 -1.37
C ILE A 368 12.65 -1.52 -0.01
N THR A 369 13.02 -2.68 0.52
CA THR A 369 12.62 -3.13 1.86
C THR A 369 13.87 -3.30 2.70
N LEU A 370 13.92 -2.65 3.86
CA LEU A 370 15.03 -2.75 4.80
C LEU A 370 14.53 -3.13 6.19
N LYS A 371 15.04 -4.22 6.73
CA LYS A 371 14.87 -4.61 8.13
C LYS A 371 15.63 -3.65 9.05
N PRO A 372 15.33 -3.63 10.35
CA PRO A 372 16.10 -2.86 11.32
C PRO A 372 17.60 -3.12 11.19
N GLY A 373 18.40 -2.05 11.13
CA GLY A 373 19.86 -2.11 11.01
C GLY A 373 20.41 -2.39 9.61
N GLU A 374 19.59 -2.75 8.62
CA GLU A 374 20.04 -2.96 7.25
C GLU A 374 20.41 -1.65 6.54
N SER A 375 21.44 -1.72 5.71
CA SER A 375 21.98 -0.59 4.95
C SER A 375 21.72 -0.76 3.45
N PHE A 376 21.54 0.37 2.78
CA PHE A 376 21.36 0.45 1.34
C PHE A 376 22.50 1.23 0.67
N SER A 377 22.86 0.84 -0.55
CA SER A 377 23.79 1.54 -1.43
C SER A 377 23.18 1.71 -2.80
N PHE A 378 23.08 2.95 -3.26
CA PHE A 378 22.51 3.28 -4.56
C PHE A 378 23.34 2.69 -5.71
N ASN A 379 24.68 2.86 -5.65
CA ASN A 379 25.56 2.34 -6.69
C ASN A 379 25.61 0.80 -6.71
N LYS A 380 25.51 0.14 -5.55
CA LYS A 380 25.40 -1.33 -5.50
C LYS A 380 24.11 -1.82 -6.19
N LYS A 381 23.01 -1.08 -6.04
CA LYS A 381 21.73 -1.42 -6.65
C LYS A 381 21.69 -1.15 -8.14
N THR A 382 22.24 -0.01 -8.61
CA THR A 382 22.25 0.33 -10.04
C THR A 382 23.36 -0.35 -10.83
N GLY A 383 24.45 -0.69 -10.17
CA GLY A 383 25.66 -1.18 -10.83
C GLY A 383 26.33 -0.12 -11.68
N ASP A 384 27.19 -0.56 -12.59
CA ASP A 384 27.86 0.28 -13.57
C ASP A 384 26.86 0.90 -14.55
N ARG A 385 27.01 2.18 -14.83
CA ARG A 385 26.18 2.97 -15.74
C ARG A 385 26.93 3.19 -17.05
N SER A 386 26.76 2.28 -18.00
CA SER A 386 27.35 2.34 -19.34
C SER A 386 26.31 2.14 -20.43
N GLU A 387 26.60 2.62 -21.65
CA GLU A 387 25.73 2.42 -22.81
C GLU A 387 25.48 0.94 -23.10
N LYS A 388 26.51 0.09 -22.92
CA LYS A 388 26.41 -1.38 -23.06
C LYS A 388 25.35 -1.99 -22.13
N LYS A 389 25.09 -1.34 -20.99
CA LYS A 389 24.05 -1.73 -20.05
C LYS A 389 22.73 -0.97 -20.27
N GLY A 390 22.59 -0.27 -21.40
CA GLY A 390 21.38 0.43 -21.81
C GLY A 390 21.12 1.73 -21.04
N TRP A 391 22.18 2.41 -20.58
CA TRP A 391 22.09 3.78 -20.10
C TRP A 391 22.28 4.74 -21.27
N ALA A 392 21.43 5.74 -21.40
CA ALA A 392 21.48 6.71 -22.48
C ALA A 392 22.47 7.84 -22.16
N MET A 393 23.08 8.40 -23.21
CA MET A 393 23.86 9.63 -23.11
C MET A 393 22.95 10.81 -22.77
N ALA A 394 23.24 11.52 -21.70
CA ALA A 394 22.55 12.74 -21.29
C ALA A 394 23.46 13.60 -20.43
N ASN A 395 23.12 14.88 -20.24
CA ASN A 395 23.92 15.80 -19.47
C ASN A 395 24.03 15.35 -18.01
N ALA A 396 25.26 15.22 -17.52
CA ALA A 396 25.63 15.07 -16.12
C ALA A 396 26.48 16.28 -15.70
N ILE A 397 26.49 16.58 -14.40
CA ILE A 397 27.37 17.59 -13.83
C ILE A 397 28.76 16.95 -13.65
N TYR A 398 29.76 17.50 -14.32
CA TYR A 398 31.15 17.03 -14.27
C TYR A 398 32.10 18.23 -14.29
N ASN A 399 33.08 18.26 -13.38
CA ASN A 399 34.07 19.35 -13.26
C ASN A 399 33.41 20.75 -13.34
N SER A 400 32.36 20.94 -12.53
CA SER A 400 31.61 22.20 -12.42
C SER A 400 31.00 22.71 -13.75
N GLY A 401 30.64 21.77 -14.66
CA GLY A 401 29.97 22.02 -15.93
C GLY A 401 29.03 20.88 -16.29
N TYR A 402 28.55 20.88 -17.52
CA TYR A 402 27.71 19.81 -18.05
C TYR A 402 28.44 19.03 -19.14
N GLN A 403 28.48 17.71 -18.98
CA GLN A 403 29.03 16.79 -19.98
C GLN A 403 28.01 15.70 -20.28
N LYS A 404 27.93 15.25 -21.56
CA LYS A 404 27.11 14.09 -21.91
C LYS A 404 27.80 12.82 -21.43
N GLU A 405 27.10 12.06 -20.57
CA GLU A 405 27.57 10.80 -20.01
C GLU A 405 26.44 9.77 -19.94
N PRO A 406 26.76 8.45 -19.98
CA PRO A 406 25.77 7.42 -19.76
C PRO A 406 25.21 7.51 -18.33
N GLY A 407 23.88 7.61 -18.19
CA GLY A 407 23.24 7.75 -16.87
C GLY A 407 22.99 9.19 -16.43
N GLY A 408 23.26 10.19 -17.27
CA GLY A 408 22.92 11.58 -16.96
C GLY A 408 21.45 11.72 -16.55
N GLY A 409 21.20 12.43 -15.42
CA GLY A 409 19.89 12.59 -14.80
C GLY A 409 19.60 11.67 -13.62
N ILE A 410 20.39 10.60 -13.39
CA ILE A 410 20.14 9.63 -12.32
C ILE A 410 20.26 10.25 -10.91
N CYS A 411 21.08 11.27 -10.73
CA CYS A 411 21.23 11.99 -9.47
C CYS A 411 19.91 12.62 -8.98
N GLN A 412 18.97 12.88 -9.89
CA GLN A 412 17.65 13.37 -9.49
C GLN A 412 16.86 12.28 -8.73
N VAL A 413 17.06 10.98 -9.07
CA VAL A 413 16.45 9.86 -8.33
C VAL A 413 17.05 9.75 -6.93
N SER A 414 18.39 9.77 -6.80
CA SER A 414 19.06 9.71 -5.49
C SER A 414 18.71 10.92 -4.62
N THR A 415 18.62 12.10 -5.19
CA THR A 415 18.22 13.34 -4.50
C THR A 415 16.76 13.26 -3.99
N THR A 416 15.83 12.75 -4.81
CA THR A 416 14.44 12.58 -4.38
C THR A 416 14.34 11.58 -3.22
N MET A 417 15.11 10.47 -3.30
CA MET A 417 15.20 9.49 -2.21
C MET A 417 15.79 10.11 -0.94
N TYR A 418 16.87 10.88 -1.06
CA TYR A 418 17.55 11.55 0.06
C TYR A 418 16.56 12.43 0.84
N ASN A 419 15.83 13.29 0.16
CA ASN A 419 14.86 14.17 0.82
C ASN A 419 13.71 13.42 1.49
N ALA A 420 13.16 12.39 0.84
CA ALA A 420 12.13 11.56 1.47
C ALA A 420 12.64 10.87 2.76
N LEU A 421 13.87 10.39 2.76
CA LEU A 421 14.49 9.74 3.92
C LEU A 421 14.80 10.73 5.05
N LEU A 422 15.24 11.96 4.75
CA LEU A 422 15.40 13.02 5.76
C LEU A 422 14.07 13.31 6.47
N LEU A 423 12.98 13.44 5.71
CA LEU A 423 11.63 13.68 6.24
C LEU A 423 11.05 12.49 7.00
N ALA A 424 11.58 11.27 6.80
CA ALA A 424 11.25 10.08 7.59
C ALA A 424 12.15 9.90 8.82
N GLY A 425 13.19 10.74 8.98
CA GLY A 425 14.20 10.60 10.03
C GLY A 425 15.00 9.31 9.92
N VAL A 426 15.29 8.87 8.68
CA VAL A 426 16.14 7.71 8.40
C VAL A 426 17.60 8.16 8.37
N GLU A 427 18.49 7.34 8.90
CA GLU A 427 19.93 7.62 9.01
C GLU A 427 20.60 7.64 7.63
N ILE A 428 21.13 8.79 7.23
CA ILE A 428 21.96 8.94 6.04
C ILE A 428 23.42 8.65 6.42
N THR A 429 23.98 7.58 5.86
CA THR A 429 25.34 7.14 6.19
C THR A 429 26.39 7.69 5.24
N TYR A 430 26.02 8.06 4.02
CA TYR A 430 26.90 8.71 3.05
C TYR A 430 26.12 9.40 1.95
N HIS A 431 26.43 10.66 1.67
CA HIS A 431 26.03 11.41 0.48
C HIS A 431 27.04 12.51 0.17
N ARG A 432 26.97 13.09 -1.02
CA ARG A 432 27.66 14.32 -1.41
C ARG A 432 26.74 15.20 -2.25
N PRO A 433 26.81 16.54 -2.12
CA PRO A 433 26.15 17.45 -3.04
C PRO A 433 26.84 17.44 -4.40
N HIS A 434 26.21 18.04 -5.40
CA HIS A 434 26.88 18.38 -6.65
C HIS A 434 27.91 19.51 -6.44
N THR A 435 28.77 19.70 -7.42
CA THR A 435 29.73 20.82 -7.38
C THR A 435 29.06 22.16 -7.71
N ILE A 436 27.91 22.16 -8.38
CA ILE A 436 27.05 23.33 -8.65
C ILE A 436 25.60 23.03 -8.20
N PRO A 437 24.81 24.04 -7.79
CA PRO A 437 23.45 23.83 -7.33
C PRO A 437 22.57 23.12 -8.35
N SER A 438 21.69 22.23 -7.86
CA SER A 438 20.63 21.61 -8.68
C SER A 438 19.39 22.51 -8.71
N ASP A 439 18.69 22.55 -9.84
CA ASP A 439 17.49 23.38 -10.04
C ASP A 439 16.17 22.72 -9.60
N TYR A 440 16.22 21.47 -9.12
CA TYR A 440 15.04 20.68 -8.76
C TYR A 440 14.86 20.45 -7.24
N VAL A 441 15.76 20.97 -6.42
CA VAL A 441 15.70 21.00 -4.95
C VAL A 441 16.35 22.27 -4.40
N ASP A 442 16.05 22.60 -3.16
CA ASP A 442 16.70 23.69 -2.45
C ASP A 442 18.21 23.41 -2.20
N LEU A 443 18.96 24.47 -1.96
CA LEU A 443 20.41 24.40 -1.69
C LEU A 443 20.71 23.44 -0.52
N GLY A 444 21.68 22.57 -0.72
CA GLY A 444 22.15 21.60 0.27
C GLY A 444 21.33 20.33 0.38
N PHE A 445 20.25 20.20 -0.37
CA PHE A 445 19.37 19.02 -0.34
C PHE A 445 19.55 18.08 -1.54
N ASP A 446 20.60 18.22 -2.30
CA ASP A 446 20.95 17.31 -3.38
C ASP A 446 21.89 16.19 -2.93
N ALA A 447 21.78 15.04 -3.59
CA ALA A 447 22.61 13.86 -3.35
C ALA A 447 23.09 13.28 -4.67
N THR A 448 24.33 13.58 -5.02
CA THR A 448 24.94 13.10 -6.26
C THR A 448 25.36 11.64 -6.17
N VAL A 449 25.36 10.95 -7.31
CA VAL A 449 25.88 9.58 -7.45
C VAL A 449 26.69 9.48 -8.74
N ASP A 450 27.89 8.90 -8.61
CA ASP A 450 28.75 8.57 -9.73
C ASP A 450 29.24 7.13 -9.64
N SER A 451 29.29 6.43 -10.78
CA SER A 451 29.68 5.01 -10.82
C SER A 451 31.12 4.81 -10.35
N GLY A 452 31.26 4.11 -9.23
CA GLY A 452 32.58 3.76 -8.67
C GLY A 452 33.24 4.84 -7.82
N HIS A 453 32.72 6.08 -7.77
CA HIS A 453 33.36 7.19 -7.06
C HIS A 453 32.48 7.77 -5.96
N ILE A 454 31.24 8.20 -6.25
CA ILE A 454 30.35 8.85 -5.31
C ILE A 454 29.08 8.02 -5.19
N ASP A 455 28.72 7.61 -3.98
CA ASP A 455 27.54 6.80 -3.68
C ASP A 455 26.53 7.59 -2.85
N PHE A 456 25.32 7.08 -2.77
CA PHE A 456 24.30 7.49 -1.81
C PHE A 456 23.95 6.28 -0.94
N LYS A 457 24.17 6.41 0.40
CA LYS A 457 23.97 5.31 1.34
C LYS A 457 23.13 5.75 2.53
N PHE A 458 22.28 4.87 3.00
CA PHE A 458 21.47 5.07 4.20
C PHE A 458 21.26 3.74 4.92
N LYS A 459 20.81 3.82 6.18
CA LYS A 459 20.59 2.68 7.07
C LYS A 459 19.23 2.81 7.73
N ASN A 460 18.49 1.74 7.81
CA ASN A 460 17.27 1.70 8.61
C ASN A 460 17.63 1.72 10.11
N ASN A 461 17.54 2.89 10.72
CA ASN A 461 17.73 3.13 12.16
C ASN A 461 16.43 2.97 12.98
N LYS A 462 15.32 2.57 12.34
CA LYS A 462 14.04 2.35 13.01
C LYS A 462 13.98 0.94 13.59
N LYS A 463 13.08 0.74 14.59
CA LYS A 463 12.86 -0.56 15.24
C LYS A 463 12.14 -1.58 14.34
N ASN A 464 11.48 -1.12 13.28
CA ASN A 464 10.68 -1.93 12.38
C ASN A 464 11.19 -1.81 10.94
N THR A 465 10.73 -2.72 10.08
CA THR A 465 11.02 -2.67 8.64
C THR A 465 10.49 -1.37 8.03
N ILE A 466 11.29 -0.75 7.17
CA ILE A 466 10.86 0.36 6.32
C ILE A 466 10.75 -0.08 4.86
N TYR A 467 9.84 0.56 4.14
CA TYR A 467 9.63 0.33 2.71
C TYR A 467 9.74 1.66 1.99
N LEU A 468 10.49 1.69 0.90
CA LEU A 468 10.52 2.84 0.00
C LEU A 468 9.83 2.44 -1.30
N PHE A 469 8.85 3.22 -1.73
CA PHE A 469 8.21 3.11 -3.02
C PHE A 469 8.68 4.25 -3.91
N VAL A 470 9.40 3.90 -4.99
CA VAL A 470 9.96 4.86 -5.94
C VAL A 470 9.24 4.69 -7.27
N TYR A 471 8.55 5.72 -7.74
CA TYR A 471 7.75 5.64 -8.95
C TYR A 471 7.66 6.99 -9.67
N ILE A 472 7.23 6.96 -10.94
CA ILE A 472 7.08 8.17 -11.77
C ILE A 472 5.61 8.38 -12.05
N THR A 473 5.15 9.63 -11.98
CA THR A 473 3.81 10.00 -12.41
C THR A 473 3.87 11.05 -13.53
N LYS A 474 2.75 11.25 -14.22
CA LYS A 474 2.55 12.42 -15.06
C LYS A 474 2.42 13.65 -14.17
N ASN A 475 3.15 14.70 -14.50
CA ASN A 475 2.93 15.98 -13.83
C ASN A 475 1.56 16.56 -14.22
N LYS A 476 0.81 17.06 -13.22
CA LYS A 476 -0.57 17.57 -13.40
C LYS A 476 -0.64 18.85 -14.21
N ASP A 477 0.41 19.68 -14.12
CA ASP A 477 0.42 21.04 -14.69
C ASP A 477 1.02 21.09 -16.10
N SER A 478 1.70 20.02 -16.56
CA SER A 478 2.34 19.99 -17.86
C SER A 478 2.47 18.60 -18.45
N ALA A 479 1.92 18.43 -19.65
CA ALA A 479 2.08 17.19 -20.44
C ALA A 479 3.53 16.90 -20.87
N ARG A 480 4.45 17.85 -20.70
CA ARG A 480 5.88 17.73 -21.06
C ARG A 480 6.77 17.38 -19.88
N LYS A 481 6.18 17.31 -18.67
CA LYS A 481 6.88 17.02 -17.43
C LYS A 481 6.41 15.70 -16.83
N LYS A 482 7.32 15.03 -16.16
CA LYS A 482 7.07 13.88 -15.28
C LYS A 482 7.54 14.22 -13.87
N GLU A 483 7.10 13.44 -12.92
CA GLU A 483 7.39 13.64 -11.51
C GLU A 483 7.89 12.32 -10.91
N ILE A 484 9.06 12.35 -10.29
CA ILE A 484 9.61 11.24 -9.52
C ILE A 484 9.05 11.35 -8.11
N HIS A 485 8.46 10.29 -7.60
CA HIS A 485 7.97 10.20 -6.23
C HIS A 485 8.76 9.18 -5.45
N VAL A 486 8.99 9.50 -4.18
CA VAL A 486 9.51 8.56 -3.18
C VAL A 486 8.64 8.65 -1.94
N ASP A 487 7.92 7.57 -1.67
CA ASP A 487 7.14 7.39 -0.44
C ASP A 487 7.90 6.46 0.50
N VAL A 488 8.07 6.86 1.75
CA VAL A 488 8.67 6.03 2.80
C VAL A 488 7.57 5.55 3.74
N TYR A 489 7.51 4.25 3.94
CA TYR A 489 6.53 3.61 4.82
C TYR A 489 7.23 2.86 5.95
N GLY A 490 6.56 2.74 7.08
CA GLY A 490 7.03 2.01 8.25
C GLY A 490 6.06 2.16 9.41
N MET A 491 6.49 1.74 10.60
CA MET A 491 5.73 1.99 11.79
C MET A 491 5.92 3.45 12.22
N GLU A 492 4.82 4.18 12.32
CA GLU A 492 4.81 5.55 12.81
C GLU A 492 5.25 5.60 14.28
N GLU A 493 6.04 6.61 14.62
CA GLU A 493 6.37 6.97 16.00
C GLU A 493 5.39 8.07 16.44
N PRO A 494 4.39 7.78 17.29
CA PRO A 494 3.35 8.74 17.63
C PRO A 494 3.92 10.06 18.16
N GLY A 495 3.44 11.17 17.64
CA GLY A 495 3.87 12.51 18.06
C GLY A 495 5.24 12.94 17.55
N ILE A 496 5.92 12.13 16.73
CA ILE A 496 7.21 12.48 16.14
C ILE A 496 7.04 12.89 14.68
N THR A 497 7.61 14.04 14.33
CA THR A 497 7.69 14.53 12.94
C THR A 497 9.08 15.09 12.66
N TYR A 498 9.47 15.06 11.39
CA TYR A 498 10.75 15.60 10.94
C TYR A 498 10.52 16.71 9.93
N LYS A 499 11.32 17.77 10.03
CA LYS A 499 11.33 18.87 9.06
C LYS A 499 12.75 19.22 8.68
N THR A 500 12.91 19.67 7.45
CA THR A 500 14.19 20.12 6.92
C THR A 500 14.22 21.66 6.86
N ARG A 501 15.37 22.25 7.08
CA ARG A 501 15.68 23.66 6.85
C ARG A 501 17.13 23.82 6.43
N TYR A 502 17.45 24.94 5.82
CA TYR A 502 18.84 25.28 5.48
C TYR A 502 19.16 26.71 5.85
N GLU A 503 20.46 27.01 5.91
CA GLU A 503 21.02 28.32 6.17
C GLU A 503 22.19 28.57 5.22
N ILE A 504 22.15 29.67 4.50
CA ILE A 504 23.25 30.07 3.63
C ILE A 504 24.31 30.75 4.51
N ILE A 505 25.47 30.13 4.65
CA ILE A 505 26.59 30.62 5.45
C ILE A 505 27.38 31.66 4.66
N SER A 506 27.58 31.42 3.36
CA SER A 506 28.22 32.39 2.46
C SER A 506 27.74 32.22 1.03
N GLU A 507 27.78 33.31 0.28
CA GLU A 507 27.47 33.38 -1.14
C GLU A 507 28.61 34.09 -1.86
N ASP A 508 29.09 33.53 -2.97
CA ASP A 508 30.10 34.13 -3.83
C ASP A 508 29.54 34.30 -5.25
N LYS A 509 29.30 35.56 -5.63
CA LYS A 509 28.63 35.89 -6.90
C LYS A 509 29.53 35.71 -8.11
N ALA A 510 29.00 35.10 -9.15
CA ALA A 510 29.66 34.94 -10.44
C ALA A 510 29.44 36.18 -11.31
N ASN A 511 30.29 37.20 -11.11
CA ASN A 511 30.15 38.53 -11.73
C ASN A 511 31.23 38.85 -12.78
N ASN A 512 32.20 37.95 -13.00
CA ASN A 512 33.36 38.20 -13.85
C ASN A 512 33.39 37.24 -15.07
N PRO A 513 32.67 37.57 -16.18
CA PRO A 513 32.63 36.70 -17.32
C PRO A 513 34.03 36.38 -17.91
N GLU A 514 34.31 35.12 -18.13
CA GLU A 514 35.51 34.67 -18.86
C GLU A 514 35.34 34.86 -20.35
N ILE A 515 36.22 35.61 -20.95
CA ILE A 515 36.25 35.82 -22.41
C ILE A 515 37.40 35.05 -23.03
N LYS A 516 37.09 34.20 -23.99
CA LYS A 516 38.07 33.49 -24.84
C LYS A 516 37.95 33.92 -26.29
N TYR A 517 39.05 33.90 -27.05
CA TYR A 517 39.10 34.27 -28.45
C TYR A 517 39.45 33.07 -29.33
N ASP A 518 38.64 32.84 -30.35
CA ASP A 518 38.91 31.81 -31.38
C ASP A 518 39.41 32.47 -32.67
N LYS A 519 40.68 32.25 -33.00
CA LYS A 519 41.36 32.77 -34.22
C LYS A 519 40.83 32.14 -35.52
N LYS A 520 40.01 31.12 -35.46
CA LYS A 520 39.39 30.48 -36.63
C LYS A 520 38.07 31.12 -37.01
N GLN A 521 37.44 31.86 -36.08
CA GLN A 521 36.14 32.49 -36.26
C GLN A 521 36.30 34.00 -36.51
N TYR A 522 35.42 34.59 -37.36
CA TYR A 522 35.37 36.02 -37.62
C TYR A 522 34.84 36.80 -36.41
N PRO A 523 35.08 38.13 -36.31
CA PRO A 523 34.71 38.94 -35.13
C PRO A 523 33.20 38.98 -34.77
N ASP A 524 32.33 38.68 -35.74
CA ASP A 524 30.88 38.58 -35.54
C ASP A 524 30.44 37.28 -34.85
N TYR A 525 31.36 36.29 -34.72
CA TYR A 525 31.11 35.07 -33.97
C TYR A 525 31.14 35.34 -32.47
N GLN A 526 30.00 35.09 -31.80
CA GLN A 526 29.86 35.20 -30.34
C GLN A 526 29.00 34.03 -29.85
N VAL A 527 29.55 33.21 -28.96
CA VAL A 527 28.83 32.10 -28.39
C VAL A 527 29.11 31.98 -26.89
N LYS A 528 28.05 31.82 -26.11
CA LYS A 528 28.14 31.47 -24.72
C LYS A 528 28.37 29.97 -24.57
N THR A 529 29.50 29.57 -24.00
CA THR A 529 29.89 28.17 -23.81
C THR A 529 29.61 27.64 -22.43
N ARG A 530 29.46 28.53 -21.43
CA ARG A 530 29.17 28.15 -20.05
C ARG A 530 28.31 29.23 -19.41
N ASN A 531 27.24 28.81 -18.69
CA ASN A 531 26.44 29.71 -17.85
C ASN A 531 27.13 29.97 -16.51
N ALA A 532 26.87 31.14 -15.94
CA ALA A 532 27.26 31.46 -14.57
C ALA A 532 26.48 30.65 -13.54
N HIS A 533 27.15 30.28 -12.44
CA HIS A 533 26.55 29.77 -11.22
C HIS A 533 27.24 30.41 -10.03
N ASP A 534 26.47 30.98 -9.12
CA ASP A 534 26.99 31.50 -7.87
C ASP A 534 27.50 30.35 -6.98
N GLY A 535 28.57 30.60 -6.25
CA GLY A 535 29.09 29.70 -5.24
C GLY A 535 28.35 29.86 -3.92
N TYR A 536 28.18 28.77 -3.19
CA TYR A 536 27.51 28.79 -1.89
C TYR A 536 28.20 27.87 -0.88
N VAL A 537 28.18 28.28 0.38
CA VAL A 537 28.34 27.39 1.52
C VAL A 537 27.00 27.37 2.27
N VAL A 538 26.41 26.18 2.39
CA VAL A 538 25.05 26.04 2.94
C VAL A 538 25.05 24.92 3.99
N THR A 539 24.49 25.21 5.15
CA THR A 539 24.27 24.18 6.17
C THR A 539 22.80 23.78 6.18
N THR A 540 22.54 22.48 6.04
CA THR A 540 21.22 21.88 6.12
C THR A 540 21.01 21.18 7.45
N TYR A 541 19.79 21.20 7.94
CA TYR A 541 19.39 20.62 9.21
C TYR A 541 18.16 19.75 9.05
N VAL A 542 18.09 18.68 9.84
CA VAL A 542 16.85 17.93 10.06
C VAL A 542 16.47 18.09 11.53
N ASP A 543 15.32 18.66 11.76
CA ASP A 543 14.79 18.91 13.08
C ASP A 543 13.69 17.89 13.40
N ARG A 544 13.84 17.16 14.50
CA ARG A 544 12.90 16.22 15.07
C ARG A 544 12.02 16.94 16.08
N TYR A 545 10.73 16.87 15.88
CA TYR A 545 9.71 17.41 16.77
C TYR A 545 9.08 16.28 17.57
N THR A 546 9.08 16.37 18.90
CA THR A 546 8.34 15.49 19.81
C THR A 546 7.04 16.13 20.27
N ASP A 547 7.01 17.45 20.27
CA ASP A 547 5.85 18.32 20.35
C ASP A 547 6.01 19.46 19.34
N LYS A 548 5.00 20.27 19.14
CA LYS A 548 5.06 21.35 18.13
C LYS A 548 5.99 22.52 18.52
N LYS A 549 6.57 22.52 19.71
CA LYS A 549 7.25 23.70 20.29
C LYS A 549 8.78 23.61 20.37
N ASN A 550 9.34 22.43 20.57
CA ASN A 550 10.77 22.26 20.84
C ASN A 550 11.42 21.25 19.88
N PRO A 551 11.89 21.69 18.69
CA PRO A 551 12.61 20.83 17.79
C PRO A 551 14.01 20.51 18.33
N GLN A 552 14.44 19.26 18.13
CA GLN A 552 15.81 18.84 18.31
C GLN A 552 16.45 18.62 16.94
N THR A 553 17.56 19.30 16.64
CA THR A 553 18.31 19.02 15.43
C THR A 553 19.00 17.66 15.57
N VAL A 554 18.65 16.72 14.68
CA VAL A 554 19.14 15.33 14.70
C VAL A 554 20.12 15.02 13.57
N TYR A 555 20.19 15.91 12.57
CA TYR A 555 21.12 15.78 11.46
C TYR A 555 21.55 17.17 10.97
N THR A 556 22.82 17.31 10.65
CA THR A 556 23.41 18.54 10.10
C THR A 556 24.44 18.16 9.03
N TYR A 557 24.42 18.88 7.92
CA TYR A 557 25.39 18.72 6.85
C TYR A 557 25.72 20.07 6.21
N THR A 558 27.00 20.31 5.93
CA THR A 558 27.43 21.53 5.22
C THR A 558 27.84 21.16 3.79
N ALA A 559 27.13 21.74 2.82
CA ALA A 559 27.38 21.63 1.39
C ALA A 559 28.17 22.83 0.90
N THR A 560 29.09 22.62 -0.02
CA THR A 560 29.82 23.68 -0.72
C THR A 560 29.59 23.53 -2.22
N TYR A 561 29.19 24.61 -2.87
CA TYR A 561 29.01 24.72 -4.32
C TYR A 561 30.03 25.68 -4.89
N ASP A 562 30.65 25.27 -5.99
CA ASP A 562 31.67 26.07 -6.66
C ASP A 562 31.04 27.25 -7.38
N LYS A 563 31.69 28.41 -7.27
CA LYS A 563 31.40 29.53 -8.16
C LYS A 563 31.91 29.23 -9.55
N ILE A 564 31.05 29.44 -10.55
CA ILE A 564 31.37 29.26 -11.96
C ILE A 564 31.06 30.55 -12.70
N GLU A 565 32.10 31.16 -13.23
CA GLU A 565 31.90 32.34 -14.07
C GLU A 565 31.32 31.97 -15.46
N GLU A 566 30.53 32.84 -16.01
CA GLU A 566 30.02 32.75 -17.39
C GLU A 566 31.20 32.74 -18.38
N GLN A 567 31.11 31.95 -19.42
CA GLN A 567 32.20 31.90 -20.43
C GLN A 567 31.66 32.16 -21.85
N TRP A 568 32.31 33.08 -22.52
CA TRP A 568 32.03 33.46 -23.88
C TRP A 568 33.24 33.18 -24.80
N ILE A 569 33.00 32.77 -26.04
CA ILE A 569 33.99 32.68 -27.10
C ILE A 569 33.63 33.69 -28.17
N TYR A 570 34.56 34.59 -28.44
CA TYR A 570 34.47 35.58 -29.52
C TYR A 570 35.41 35.19 -30.64
N GLY A 571 35.01 35.44 -31.90
CA GLY A 571 35.89 35.27 -33.02
C GLY A 571 36.96 36.38 -33.07
N SER A 572 38.16 36.01 -33.47
CA SER A 572 39.28 36.94 -33.61
C SER A 572 40.06 36.73 -34.91
N LYS A 573 39.48 36.00 -35.89
CA LYS A 573 40.05 35.84 -37.23
C LYS A 573 40.09 37.21 -37.92
N PRO A 574 41.25 37.65 -38.46
CA PRO A 574 41.32 38.92 -39.17
C PRO A 574 40.32 38.94 -40.35
N THR A 575 39.52 40.00 -40.41
CA THR A 575 38.65 40.21 -41.56
C THR A 575 39.53 40.43 -42.78
N PRO A 576 39.34 39.74 -43.90
CA PRO A 576 40.14 40.00 -45.11
C PRO A 576 40.03 41.48 -45.45
N THR A 577 41.15 42.16 -45.51
CA THR A 577 41.20 43.54 -46.03
C THR A 577 40.60 43.52 -47.45
N PRO A 578 39.59 44.34 -47.75
CA PRO A 578 39.08 44.44 -49.11
C PRO A 578 40.23 44.69 -50.04
N GLY A 579 40.47 43.77 -50.95
CA GLY A 579 41.52 44.01 -52.00
C GLY A 579 41.22 45.32 -52.74
N PRO A 580 42.25 46.02 -53.19
CA PRO A 580 42.06 47.29 -53.89
C PRO A 580 41.00 47.11 -54.97
N THR A 581 39.92 47.87 -54.84
CA THR A 581 38.87 47.93 -55.85
C THR A 581 39.53 48.24 -57.18
N LYS A 582 39.51 47.31 -58.13
CA LYS A 582 40.00 47.54 -59.46
C LYS A 582 39.31 48.79 -59.94
N THR A 583 40.10 49.87 -60.19
CA THR A 583 39.64 51.11 -60.79
C THR A 583 38.89 50.75 -62.08
N PRO A 584 37.64 51.20 -62.24
CA PRO A 584 36.90 50.90 -63.44
C PRO A 584 37.69 51.47 -64.64
N LYS A 585 37.95 50.66 -65.65
CA LYS A 585 38.56 51.03 -66.90
C LYS A 585 37.70 52.16 -67.49
N PRO A 586 38.26 53.32 -67.92
CA PRO A 586 37.47 54.43 -68.42
C PRO A 586 36.62 53.97 -69.64
N THR A 587 35.31 54.06 -69.43
CA THR A 587 34.32 53.82 -70.50
C THR A 587 34.39 54.96 -71.48
N LYS A 588 34.57 54.64 -72.75
CA LYS A 588 34.58 55.60 -73.87
C LYS A 588 33.30 56.46 -73.86
N THR A 589 33.44 57.76 -73.80
CA THR A 589 32.41 58.78 -73.87
C THR A 589 31.46 58.53 -75.07
N PRO A 590 30.16 58.47 -74.89
CA PRO A 590 29.21 58.52 -76.01
C PRO A 590 29.03 59.99 -76.44
N LYS A 591 28.97 60.18 -77.73
CA LYS A 591 28.77 61.43 -78.51
C LYS A 591 27.42 62.05 -78.11
N THR A 592 27.43 63.34 -77.77
CA THR A 592 26.26 64.19 -77.44
C THR A 592 25.34 64.34 -78.67
N THR A 593 24.03 64.25 -78.44
CA THR A 593 22.96 64.90 -79.23
C THR A 593 22.01 65.57 -78.24
N PRO A 594 21.61 66.84 -78.48
CA PRO A 594 20.95 67.69 -77.54
C PRO A 594 19.41 67.69 -77.66
N THR A 595 18.75 68.27 -76.66
CA THR A 595 17.35 68.78 -76.65
C THR A 595 16.49 67.99 -75.61
N ALA A 596 15.73 68.56 -74.78
CA ALA A 596 15.27 69.88 -74.34
C ALA A 596 14.39 69.70 -73.07
N GLU A 597 14.39 70.79 -72.29
CA GLU A 597 13.26 71.26 -71.43
C GLU A 597 12.66 70.38 -70.39
N SER A 598 12.89 70.76 -69.16
CA SER A 598 12.09 71.62 -68.27
C SER A 598 10.93 70.89 -67.53
N PHE A 599 10.94 70.86 -66.30
CA PHE A 599 10.01 71.50 -65.31
C PHE A 599 10.22 70.90 -63.94
N ASP A 600 10.56 71.80 -63.01
CA ASP A 600 10.37 71.72 -61.60
C ASP A 600 8.86 71.87 -61.23
N PRO A 601 8.43 71.88 -59.95
CA PRO A 601 8.88 71.37 -58.67
C PRO A 601 7.71 70.84 -57.75
N VAL A 602 8.09 70.52 -56.51
CA VAL A 602 7.29 70.63 -55.28
C VAL A 602 6.44 69.43 -54.82
N GLY A 603 6.75 69.02 -53.56
CA GLY A 603 5.87 68.31 -52.64
C GLY A 603 6.62 67.33 -51.78
#